data_9147e500349bebfe15925b02e839906f
#
_entry.id   9147e500349bebfe15925b02e839906f
#
_cell.length_a   1.000
_cell.length_b   1.000
_cell.length_c   1.000
_cell.angle_alpha   90.00
_cell.angle_beta   90.00
_cell.angle_gamma   90.00
#
_symmetry.space_group_name_H-M   'P 1'
#
loop_
_entity.id
_entity.type
_entity.pdbx_description
1 polymer ?
#
loop_
_entity_poly.entity_id
_entity_poly.type
_entity_poly.pdbx_seq_one_letter_code
_entity_poly.pdbx_strand_id
1 'polypeptide(L)' 'MTREEMLSKIIELVDPLDPIEESTVISECDDIDSLALFNLVVYFKSIGKECSLVDLSKCETVSDFNDLALN' A
#
# COMPACT_ATOMS: atom_id res chain seq x y z
N MET A 1 -9.51 4.80 11.22
CA MET A 1 -9.46 3.65 10.30
C MET A 1 -8.59 2.56 10.91
N THR A 2 -9.05 1.32 10.87
CA THR A 2 -8.29 0.18 11.41
C THR A 2 -7.31 -0.34 10.38
N ARG A 3 -6.37 -1.20 10.83
CA ARG A 3 -5.41 -1.83 9.90
C ARG A 3 -6.14 -2.71 8.88
N GLU A 4 -7.21 -3.38 9.29
CA GLU A 4 -8.00 -4.22 8.38
C GLU A 4 -8.70 -3.39 7.31
N GLU A 5 -9.25 -2.26 7.69
CA GLU A 5 -9.88 -1.34 6.75
C GLU A 5 -8.86 -0.77 5.76
N MET A 6 -7.68 -0.40 6.26
CA MET A 6 -6.63 0.12 5.40
C MET A 6 -6.11 -0.96 4.45
N LEU A 7 -5.94 -2.19 4.95
CA LEU A 7 -5.52 -3.31 4.10
C LEU A 7 -6.55 -3.55 2.99
N SER A 8 -7.84 -3.52 3.31
CA SER A 8 -8.90 -3.69 2.31
C SER A 8 -8.82 -2.60 1.25
N LYS A 9 -8.50 -1.37 1.66
CA LYS A 9 -8.38 -0.25 0.72
C LYS A 9 -7.15 -0.40 -0.17
N ILE A 10 -6.05 -0.86 0.40
CA ILE A 10 -4.82 -1.13 -0.36
C ILE A 10 -5.08 -2.21 -1.42
N ILE A 11 -5.77 -3.28 -1.02
CA ILE A 11 -6.13 -4.37 -1.94
C ILE A 11 -7.00 -3.83 -3.08
N GLU A 12 -7.96 -2.99 -2.75
CA GLU A 12 -8.84 -2.39 -3.74
C GLU A 12 -8.06 -1.54 -4.76
N LEU A 13 -7.07 -0.77 -4.27
CA LEU A 13 -6.28 0.11 -5.12
C LEU A 13 -5.24 -0.63 -5.97
N VAL A 14 -4.66 -1.68 -5.41
CA VAL A 14 -3.69 -2.52 -6.13
C VAL A 14 -4.39 -3.44 -7.13
N ASP A 15 -5.58 -3.91 -6.76
CA ASP A 15 -6.38 -4.84 -7.57
C ASP A 15 -5.57 -6.06 -8.01
N PRO A 16 -4.98 -6.80 -7.05
CA PRO A 16 -4.12 -7.94 -7.38
C PRO A 16 -4.92 -9.14 -7.87
N LEU A 17 -4.27 -9.98 -8.70
CA LEU A 17 -4.87 -11.23 -9.17
C LEU A 17 -4.97 -12.25 -8.03
N ASP A 18 -3.95 -12.28 -7.18
CA ASP A 18 -3.93 -13.16 -6.01
C ASP A 18 -4.13 -12.35 -4.74
N PRO A 19 -4.75 -12.92 -3.69
CA PRO A 19 -4.93 -12.21 -2.42
C PRO A 19 -3.60 -11.77 -1.83
N ILE A 20 -3.57 -10.57 -1.27
CA ILE A 20 -2.40 -10.06 -0.55
C ILE A 20 -2.76 -9.87 0.91
N GLU A 21 -1.75 -9.96 1.77
CA GLU A 21 -1.87 -9.83 3.21
C GLU A 21 -0.84 -8.84 3.71
N GLU A 22 -0.89 -8.49 4.99
CA GLU A 22 0.11 -7.59 5.58
C GLU A 22 1.52 -8.19 5.50
N SER A 23 1.66 -9.50 5.52
CA SER A 23 2.95 -10.19 5.43
C SER A 23 3.47 -10.34 4.01
N THR A 24 2.66 -9.97 3.00
CA THR A 24 3.06 -10.09 1.61
C THR A 24 4.29 -9.22 1.34
N VAL A 25 5.33 -9.84 0.77
CA VAL A 25 6.55 -9.11 0.41
C VAL A 25 6.34 -8.39 -0.92
N ILE A 26 6.49 -7.09 -0.90
CA ILE A 26 6.15 -6.24 -2.04
C ILE A 26 7.00 -6.58 -3.27
N SER A 27 8.30 -6.83 -3.08
CA SER A 27 9.19 -7.14 -4.19
C SER A 27 8.87 -8.46 -4.88
N GLU A 28 8.13 -9.34 -4.20
CA GLU A 28 7.72 -10.64 -4.73
C GLU A 28 6.32 -10.61 -5.34
N CYS A 29 5.65 -9.47 -5.28
CA CYS A 29 4.29 -9.31 -5.78
C CYS A 29 4.30 -8.45 -7.05
N ASP A 30 4.12 -9.08 -8.19
CA ASP A 30 4.13 -8.39 -9.49
C ASP A 30 2.97 -7.42 -9.64
N ASP A 31 1.90 -7.61 -8.88
CA ASP A 31 0.74 -6.73 -8.94
C ASP A 31 0.99 -5.38 -8.29
N ILE A 32 2.01 -5.29 -7.43
CA ILE A 32 2.39 -4.02 -6.80
C ILE A 32 3.51 -3.38 -7.62
N ASP A 33 3.12 -2.76 -8.73
CA ASP A 33 4.04 -2.07 -9.63
C ASP A 33 4.02 -0.57 -9.37
N SER A 34 4.70 0.19 -10.24
CA SER A 34 4.79 1.65 -10.09
C SER A 34 3.42 2.32 -10.14
N LEU A 35 2.52 1.81 -10.97
CA LEU A 35 1.17 2.38 -11.07
C LEU A 35 0.38 2.15 -9.78
N ALA A 36 0.50 0.96 -9.20
CA ALA A 36 -0.15 0.67 -7.92
C ALA A 36 0.40 1.57 -6.82
N LEU A 37 1.73 1.75 -6.77
CA LEU A 37 2.35 2.64 -5.80
C LEU A 37 1.87 4.09 -5.98
N PHE A 38 1.74 4.54 -7.21
CA PHE A 38 1.23 5.87 -7.51
C PHE A 38 -0.20 6.03 -6.99
N ASN A 39 -1.06 5.04 -7.22
CA ASN A 39 -2.43 5.07 -6.72
C ASN A 39 -2.47 5.14 -5.20
N LEU A 40 -1.57 4.45 -4.51
CA LEU A 40 -1.48 4.50 -3.06
C LEU A 40 -1.03 5.88 -2.59
N VAL A 41 -0.08 6.51 -3.28
CA VAL A 41 0.36 7.87 -2.95
C VAL A 41 -0.83 8.84 -3.03
N VAL A 42 -1.60 8.76 -4.10
CA VAL A 42 -2.77 9.62 -4.28
C VAL A 42 -3.79 9.40 -3.18
N TYR A 43 -4.06 8.14 -2.84
CA TYR A 43 -5.01 7.81 -1.79
C TYR A 43 -4.55 8.33 -0.43
N PHE A 44 -3.28 8.05 -0.07
CA PHE A 44 -2.76 8.48 1.23
C PHE A 44 -2.80 10.00 1.35
N LYS A 45 -2.48 10.71 0.28
CA LYS A 45 -2.57 12.17 0.27
C LYS A 45 -4.01 12.64 0.49
N SER A 46 -4.98 11.93 -0.06
CA SER A 46 -6.39 12.28 0.08
C SER A 46 -6.90 12.15 1.51
N ILE A 47 -6.27 11.30 2.33
CA ILE A 47 -6.63 11.12 3.74
C ILE A 47 -5.70 11.91 4.67
N GLY A 48 -4.90 12.82 4.13
CA GLY A 48 -4.03 13.71 4.91
C GLY A 48 -2.68 13.13 5.27
N LYS A 49 -2.25 12.04 4.63
CA LYS A 49 -0.94 11.44 4.86
C LYS A 49 0.01 11.81 3.74
N GLU A 50 1.09 12.49 4.08
CA GLU A 50 2.10 12.89 3.11
C GLU A 50 3.13 11.77 2.93
N CYS A 51 2.86 10.87 1.99
CA CYS A 51 3.79 9.83 1.61
C CYS A 51 4.19 10.05 0.16
N SER A 52 5.49 9.99 -0.11
CA SER A 52 5.98 10.09 -1.48
C SER A 52 6.12 8.70 -2.08
N LEU A 53 6.28 8.64 -3.40
CA LEU A 53 6.55 7.39 -4.10
C LEU A 53 7.83 6.74 -3.55
N VAL A 54 8.83 7.56 -3.19
CA VAL A 54 10.08 7.07 -2.61
C VAL A 54 9.83 6.39 -1.27
N ASP A 55 8.96 6.97 -0.44
CA ASP A 55 8.63 6.36 0.85
C ASP A 55 8.00 4.99 0.67
N LEU A 56 7.09 4.85 -0.28
CA LEU A 56 6.44 3.57 -0.57
C LEU A 56 7.43 2.56 -1.18
N SER A 57 8.36 3.04 -1.98
CA SER A 57 9.34 2.15 -2.63
C SER A 57 10.34 1.55 -1.63
N LYS A 58 10.47 2.15 -0.45
CA LYS A 58 11.32 1.63 0.62
C LYS A 58 10.63 0.58 1.48
N CYS A 59 9.34 0.39 1.31
CA CYS A 59 8.59 -0.60 2.06
C CYS A 59 8.95 -2.01 1.60
N GLU A 60 9.02 -2.95 2.53
CA GLU A 60 9.33 -4.34 2.24
C GLU A 60 8.07 -5.19 2.16
N THR A 61 7.10 -4.92 3.03
CA THR A 61 5.85 -5.66 3.11
C THR A 61 4.65 -4.72 3.05
N VAL A 62 3.48 -5.29 2.81
CA VAL A 62 2.22 -4.53 2.83
C VAL A 62 1.95 -3.93 4.21
N SER A 63 2.43 -4.60 5.27
CA SER A 63 2.35 -4.06 6.63
C SER A 63 3.02 -2.70 6.73
N ASP A 64 4.11 -2.48 6.00
CA ASP A 64 4.81 -1.20 5.99
C ASP A 64 3.92 -0.10 5.38
N PHE A 65 3.13 -0.43 4.37
CA PHE A 65 2.15 0.52 3.82
C PHE A 65 1.13 0.92 4.89
N ASN A 66 0.62 -0.06 5.65
CA ASN A 66 -0.30 0.23 6.73
C ASN A 66 0.33 1.13 7.79
N ASP A 67 1.58 0.88 8.14
CA ASP A 67 2.29 1.68 9.12
C ASP A 67 2.41 3.14 8.65
N LEU A 68 2.73 3.36 7.39
CA LEU A 68 2.81 4.71 6.84
C LEU A 68 1.46 5.41 6.86
N ALA A 69 0.40 4.68 6.56
CA ALA A 69 -0.94 5.26 6.47
C ALA A 69 -1.55 5.55 7.83
N LEU A 70 -1.21 4.76 8.86
CA LEU A 70 -1.85 4.84 10.18
C LEU A 70 -1.00 5.58 11.21
N ASN A 71 0.25 5.86 10.91
CA ASN A 71 1.12 6.64 11.80
C ASN A 71 1.20 8.15 11.38
#